data_8a89a947620887722db7ff758c5c4b96
#
_entry.id   8a89a947620887722db7ff758c5c4b96
#
_cell.length_a   1.000
_cell.length_b   1.000
_cell.length_c   1.000
_cell.angle_alpha   90.00
_cell.angle_beta   90.00
_cell.angle_gamma   90.00
#
_symmetry.space_group_name_H-M   'P 1'
#
loop_
_entity.id
_entity.type
_entity.pdbx_description
1 polymer ?
#
loop_
_entity_poly.entity_id
_entity_poly.type
_entity_poly.pdbx_seq_one_letter_code
_entity_poly.pdbx_strand_id
1 'polypeptide(L)'
;LKASQNKMFKEEFKTYGASSLISYYFFEASNDFLSSLELLYRAYDLNVQADEFKAQIEYNKNSKYSESQKLQSTKSLIDKGSIEIEAKLTDASLVLSDLGRGYYEQSLPYAYSAAQNTTQLIITFKNVGEDIKSGGKHGFLRNFGEIVGIFQALPEINSFVKNMNSTIKLVFGGAKEKKRYPYC
;
A
#
# COMPACT_ATOMS: atom_id res chain seq x y z
N LEU A 1 -21.87 -1.21 -12.95
CA LEU A 1 -20.67 -0.83 -12.19
C LEU A 1 -19.40 -1.48 -12.74
N LYS A 2 -19.31 -2.81 -12.91
CA LYS A 2 -18.11 -3.48 -13.46
C LYS A 2 -17.76 -3.08 -14.89
N ALA A 3 -18.74 -2.85 -15.76
CA ALA A 3 -18.52 -2.49 -17.16
C ALA A 3 -18.01 -1.04 -17.31
N SER A 4 -18.51 -0.10 -16.50
CA SER A 4 -18.03 1.29 -16.51
C SER A 4 -16.64 1.43 -15.90
N GLN A 5 -16.34 0.68 -14.84
CA GLN A 5 -14.97 0.61 -14.25
C GLN A 5 -13.97 0.03 -15.25
N ASN A 6 -14.33 -1.04 -15.97
CA ASN A 6 -13.46 -1.61 -17.00
C ASN A 6 -13.20 -0.66 -18.18
N LYS A 7 -14.18 0.18 -18.53
CA LYS A 7 -14.01 1.17 -19.61
C LYS A 7 -13.09 2.31 -19.17
N MET A 8 -13.29 2.89 -18.00
CA MET A 8 -12.41 3.91 -17.44
C MET A 8 -10.96 3.39 -17.32
N PHE A 9 -10.79 2.18 -16.82
CA PHE A 9 -9.50 1.55 -16.65
C PHE A 9 -8.76 1.37 -18.00
N LYS A 10 -9.46 0.96 -19.05
CA LYS A 10 -8.89 0.84 -20.41
C LYS A 10 -8.44 2.19 -20.97
N GLU A 11 -9.16 3.26 -20.69
CA GLU A 11 -8.78 4.61 -21.13
C GLU A 11 -7.56 5.14 -20.38
N GLU A 12 -7.46 4.90 -19.07
CA GLU A 12 -6.26 5.23 -18.29
C GLU A 12 -5.02 4.51 -18.80
N PHE A 13 -5.12 3.22 -19.12
CA PHE A 13 -4.04 2.46 -19.71
C PHE A 13 -3.56 3.03 -21.04
N LYS A 14 -4.48 3.42 -21.92
CA LYS A 14 -4.14 4.04 -23.21
C LYS A 14 -3.42 5.37 -23.03
N THR A 15 -3.81 6.14 -22.00
CA THR A 15 -3.29 7.49 -21.75
C THR A 15 -1.92 7.46 -21.10
N TYR A 16 -1.74 6.66 -20.06
CA TYR A 16 -0.55 6.71 -19.19
C TYR A 16 0.44 5.57 -19.38
N GLY A 17 0.00 4.43 -19.96
CA GLY A 17 0.79 3.20 -20.07
C GLY A 17 0.83 2.39 -18.78
N ALA A 18 1.12 1.10 -18.90
CA ALA A 18 1.09 0.15 -17.80
C ALA A 18 2.13 0.44 -16.71
N SER A 19 3.35 0.79 -17.09
CA SER A 19 4.44 1.07 -16.15
C SER A 19 4.13 2.27 -15.25
N SER A 20 3.61 3.35 -15.85
CA SER A 20 3.23 4.56 -15.09
C SER A 20 2.07 4.31 -14.14
N LEU A 21 1.08 3.50 -14.52
CA LEU A 21 -0.04 3.14 -13.64
C LEU A 21 0.39 2.22 -12.50
N ILE A 22 1.27 1.26 -12.75
CA ILE A 22 1.84 0.40 -11.72
C ILE A 22 2.59 1.25 -10.69
N SER A 23 3.47 2.15 -11.15
CA SER A 23 4.20 3.07 -10.28
C SER A 23 3.24 3.97 -9.48
N TYR A 24 2.26 4.55 -10.13
CA TYR A 24 1.26 5.39 -9.48
C TYR A 24 0.53 4.65 -8.34
N TYR A 25 -0.10 3.50 -8.63
CA TYR A 25 -0.84 2.76 -7.61
C TYR A 25 0.05 2.17 -6.53
N PHE A 26 1.29 1.79 -6.87
CA PHE A 26 2.27 1.37 -5.88
C PHE A 26 2.57 2.48 -4.87
N PHE A 27 2.86 3.71 -5.33
CA PHE A 27 3.18 4.81 -4.44
C PHE A 27 1.96 5.36 -3.70
N GLU A 28 0.78 5.38 -4.31
CA GLU A 28 -0.46 5.73 -3.61
C GLU A 28 -0.76 4.72 -2.49
N ALA A 29 -0.73 3.42 -2.77
CA ALA A 29 -0.91 2.40 -1.76
C ALA A 29 0.13 2.48 -0.65
N SER A 30 1.40 2.66 -1.02
CA SER A 30 2.51 2.72 -0.07
C SER A 30 2.44 3.95 0.83
N ASN A 31 2.18 5.14 0.27
CA ASN A 31 2.11 6.38 1.05
C ASN A 31 0.92 6.36 2.00
N ASP A 32 -0.23 5.84 1.58
CA ASP A 32 -1.38 5.64 2.45
C ASP A 32 -1.05 4.65 3.58
N PHE A 33 -0.38 3.55 3.25
CA PHE A 33 0.01 2.57 4.26
C PHE A 33 1.07 3.12 5.24
N LEU A 34 2.06 3.88 4.76
CA LEU A 34 3.02 4.58 5.61
C LEU A 34 2.32 5.57 6.55
N SER A 35 1.29 6.29 6.08
CA SER A 35 0.48 7.18 6.91
C SER A 35 -0.29 6.42 7.99
N SER A 36 -0.84 5.26 7.65
CA SER A 36 -1.46 4.37 8.62
C SER A 36 -0.45 3.86 9.66
N LEU A 37 0.72 3.41 9.22
CA LEU A 37 1.80 2.97 10.12
C LEU A 37 2.28 4.09 11.05
N GLU A 38 2.48 5.30 10.53
CA GLU A 38 2.84 6.46 11.34
C GLU A 38 1.88 6.62 12.53
N LEU A 39 0.58 6.64 12.25
CA LEU A 39 -0.46 6.82 13.27
C LEU A 39 -0.56 5.62 14.23
N LEU A 40 -0.39 4.40 13.72
CA LEU A 40 -0.35 3.19 14.57
C LEU A 40 0.85 3.20 15.51
N TYR A 41 2.02 3.63 15.05
CA TYR A 41 3.20 3.76 15.92
C TYR A 41 2.99 4.82 16.99
N ARG A 42 2.37 5.96 16.65
CA ARG A 42 1.99 6.97 17.66
C ARG A 42 0.96 6.42 18.64
N ALA A 43 0.05 5.55 18.20
CA ALA A 43 -0.92 4.90 19.08
C ALA A 43 -0.25 4.07 20.19
N TYR A 44 0.93 3.54 19.94
CA TYR A 44 1.75 2.78 20.89
C TYR A 44 2.93 3.57 21.47
N ASP A 45 2.89 4.90 21.39
CA ASP A 45 3.92 5.82 21.91
C ASP A 45 5.33 5.66 21.24
N LEU A 46 5.40 5.06 20.06
CA LEU A 46 6.63 4.88 19.28
C LEU A 46 6.88 6.08 18.37
N ASN A 47 6.97 7.28 18.95
CA ASN A 47 6.95 8.53 18.19
C ASN A 47 8.19 8.74 17.30
N VAL A 48 9.37 8.30 17.74
CA VAL A 48 10.61 8.42 16.95
C VAL A 48 10.52 7.58 15.68
N GLN A 49 10.04 6.35 15.80
CA GLN A 49 9.85 5.47 14.64
C GLN A 49 8.69 5.95 13.76
N ALA A 50 7.66 6.55 14.33
CA ALA A 50 6.57 7.17 13.57
C ALA A 50 7.09 8.26 12.63
N ASP A 51 8.05 9.06 13.07
CA ASP A 51 8.65 10.11 12.25
C ASP A 51 9.44 9.57 11.04
N GLU A 52 9.96 8.34 11.11
CA GLU A 52 10.61 7.68 9.96
C GLU A 52 9.61 7.44 8.81
N PHE A 53 8.37 7.02 9.12
CA PHE A 53 7.33 6.84 8.11
C PHE A 53 6.93 8.16 7.45
N LYS A 54 6.76 9.21 8.25
CA LYS A 54 6.48 10.55 7.74
C LYS A 54 7.60 11.05 6.82
N ALA A 55 8.85 10.88 7.21
CA ALA A 55 10.01 11.25 6.40
C ALA A 55 10.05 10.48 5.07
N GLN A 56 9.69 9.18 5.08
CA GLN A 56 9.63 8.38 3.85
C GLN A 56 8.54 8.88 2.89
N ILE A 57 7.38 9.30 3.40
CA ILE A 57 6.33 9.89 2.56
C ILE A 57 6.84 11.14 1.85
N GLU A 58 7.52 12.03 2.56
CA GLU A 58 8.11 13.23 1.98
C GLU A 58 9.23 12.90 0.97
N TYR A 59 10.04 11.89 1.26
CA TYR A 59 11.04 11.38 0.33
C TYR A 59 10.41 10.87 -0.97
N ASN A 60 9.29 10.15 -0.88
CA ASN A 60 8.57 9.62 -2.04
C ASN A 60 8.00 10.72 -2.93
N LYS A 61 7.61 11.86 -2.36
CA LYS A 61 7.11 13.02 -3.11
C LYS A 61 8.22 13.82 -3.80
N ASN A 62 9.48 13.63 -3.41
CA ASN A 62 10.59 14.44 -3.92
C ASN A 62 11.04 13.93 -5.30
N SER A 63 10.94 14.80 -6.32
CA SER A 63 11.31 14.48 -7.70
C SER A 63 12.82 14.30 -7.95
N LYS A 64 13.67 14.65 -6.98
CA LYS A 64 15.14 14.50 -7.10
C LYS A 64 15.60 13.04 -7.00
N TYR A 65 14.79 12.16 -6.44
CA TYR A 65 15.13 10.75 -6.25
C TYR A 65 14.50 9.89 -7.35
N SER A 66 15.21 8.85 -7.77
CA SER A 66 14.70 7.89 -8.76
C SER A 66 13.58 7.03 -8.17
N GLU A 67 12.69 6.55 -9.02
CA GLU A 67 11.62 5.62 -8.61
C GLU A 67 12.18 4.36 -7.96
N SER A 68 13.30 3.82 -8.47
CA SER A 68 13.96 2.65 -7.89
C SER A 68 14.44 2.88 -6.47
N GLN A 69 15.05 4.04 -6.18
CA GLN A 69 15.48 4.40 -4.83
C GLN A 69 14.30 4.52 -3.87
N LYS A 70 13.24 5.21 -4.30
CA LYS A 70 11.99 5.35 -3.54
C LYS A 70 11.34 4.00 -3.24
N LEU A 71 11.26 3.14 -4.25
CA LEU A 71 10.67 1.81 -4.13
C LEU A 71 11.42 0.95 -3.11
N GLN A 72 12.74 0.90 -3.19
CA GLN A 72 13.56 0.10 -2.28
C GLN A 72 13.46 0.58 -0.82
N SER A 73 13.57 1.90 -0.58
CA SER A 73 13.47 2.45 0.78
C SER A 73 12.06 2.30 1.35
N THR A 74 11.03 2.52 0.55
CA THR A 74 9.62 2.33 0.95
C THR A 74 9.35 0.88 1.34
N LYS A 75 9.75 -0.07 0.49
CA LYS A 75 9.57 -1.50 0.75
C LYS A 75 10.27 -1.94 2.03
N SER A 76 11.53 -1.56 2.20
CA SER A 76 12.32 -1.91 3.39
C SER A 76 11.67 -1.38 4.68
N LEU A 77 11.21 -0.14 4.67
CA LEU A 77 10.58 0.48 5.83
C LEU A 77 9.21 -0.14 6.15
N ILE A 78 8.41 -0.44 5.13
CA ILE A 78 7.10 -1.09 5.31
C ILE A 78 7.27 -2.51 5.82
N ASP A 79 8.20 -3.29 5.29
CA ASP A 79 8.45 -4.67 5.75
C ASP A 79 8.86 -4.68 7.23
N LYS A 80 9.79 -3.82 7.63
CA LYS A 80 10.19 -3.65 9.03
C LYS A 80 9.03 -3.19 9.91
N GLY A 81 8.33 -2.16 9.47
CA GLY A 81 7.23 -1.55 10.22
C GLY A 81 6.05 -2.49 10.40
N SER A 82 5.71 -3.28 9.39
CA SER A 82 4.64 -4.27 9.45
C SER A 82 4.91 -5.35 10.51
N ILE A 83 6.11 -5.89 10.56
CA ILE A 83 6.47 -6.91 11.55
C ILE A 83 6.33 -6.37 12.97
N GLU A 84 6.85 -5.18 13.23
CA GLU A 84 6.80 -4.57 14.56
C GLU A 84 5.37 -4.21 14.97
N ILE A 85 4.58 -3.60 14.09
CA ILE A 85 3.21 -3.23 14.42
C ILE A 85 2.28 -4.44 14.54
N GLU A 86 2.48 -5.50 13.75
CA GLU A 86 1.71 -6.73 13.89
C GLU A 86 1.94 -7.38 15.27
N ALA A 87 3.18 -7.36 15.78
CA ALA A 87 3.48 -7.83 17.13
C ALA A 87 2.73 -7.02 18.20
N LYS A 88 2.62 -5.70 18.04
CA LYS A 88 1.85 -4.83 18.95
C LYS A 88 0.35 -5.08 18.85
N LEU A 89 -0.18 -5.21 17.64
CA LEU A 89 -1.61 -5.42 17.39
C LEU A 89 -2.12 -6.77 17.92
N THR A 90 -1.26 -7.78 17.97
CA THR A 90 -1.59 -9.13 18.44
C THR A 90 -1.30 -9.34 19.93
N ASP A 91 -0.62 -8.41 20.59
CA ASP A 91 -0.36 -8.48 22.03
C ASP A 91 -1.58 -8.01 22.83
N ALA A 92 -2.33 -8.96 23.38
CA ALA A 92 -3.54 -8.69 24.17
C ALA A 92 -3.25 -7.97 25.49
N SER A 93 -2.00 -7.93 25.96
CA SER A 93 -1.61 -7.23 27.20
C SER A 93 -1.44 -5.72 27.00
N LEU A 94 -1.31 -5.26 25.74
CA LEU A 94 -1.14 -3.85 25.43
C LEU A 94 -2.48 -3.12 25.39
N VAL A 95 -2.62 -2.13 26.25
CA VAL A 95 -3.79 -1.25 26.31
C VAL A 95 -3.42 0.13 25.81
N LEU A 96 -4.15 0.62 24.82
CA LEU A 96 -3.96 1.97 24.31
C LEU A 96 -4.50 3.02 25.29
N SER A 97 -3.75 4.10 25.47
CA SER A 97 -4.25 5.32 26.10
C SER A 97 -5.40 5.95 25.31
N ASP A 98 -6.10 6.93 25.86
CA ASP A 98 -7.14 7.66 25.12
C ASP A 98 -6.57 8.36 23.89
N LEU A 99 -5.39 8.96 24.02
CA LEU A 99 -4.67 9.55 22.91
C LEU A 99 -4.28 8.48 21.87
N GLY A 100 -3.75 7.34 22.31
CA GLY A 100 -3.40 6.21 21.45
C GLY A 100 -4.61 5.67 20.69
N ARG A 101 -5.78 5.57 21.32
CA ARG A 101 -7.02 5.20 20.62
C ARG A 101 -7.39 6.20 19.53
N GLY A 102 -7.22 7.50 19.79
CA GLY A 102 -7.44 8.54 18.79
C GLY A 102 -6.53 8.38 17.57
N TYR A 103 -5.25 8.12 17.76
CA TYR A 103 -4.32 7.82 16.65
C TYR A 103 -4.70 6.54 15.92
N TYR A 104 -5.07 5.49 16.63
CA TYR A 104 -5.52 4.25 16.02
C TYR A 104 -6.73 4.47 15.11
N GLU A 105 -7.74 5.19 15.57
CA GLU A 105 -8.93 5.52 14.77
C GLU A 105 -8.58 6.37 13.53
N GLN A 106 -7.67 7.33 13.67
CA GLN A 106 -7.18 8.13 12.56
C GLN A 106 -6.40 7.30 11.52
N SER A 107 -5.80 6.19 11.91
CA SER A 107 -5.08 5.30 11.00
C SER A 107 -6.00 4.54 10.04
N LEU A 108 -7.26 4.29 10.41
CA LEU A 108 -8.20 3.43 9.68
C LEU A 108 -8.52 3.92 8.26
N PRO A 109 -8.80 5.22 8.02
CA PRO A 109 -9.04 5.71 6.67
C PRO A 109 -7.84 5.51 5.74
N TYR A 110 -6.63 5.68 6.24
CA TYR A 110 -5.40 5.44 5.48
C TYR A 110 -5.19 3.96 5.17
N ALA A 111 -5.43 3.08 6.13
CA ALA A 111 -5.39 1.62 5.91
C ALA A 111 -6.43 1.19 4.86
N TYR A 112 -7.62 1.78 4.89
CA TYR A 112 -8.67 1.53 3.90
C TYR A 112 -8.26 2.00 2.50
N SER A 113 -7.74 3.22 2.39
CA SER A 113 -7.25 3.78 1.12
C SER A 113 -6.08 2.95 0.56
N ALA A 114 -5.15 2.53 1.41
CA ALA A 114 -4.06 1.64 1.03
C ALA A 114 -4.59 0.31 0.45
N ALA A 115 -5.61 -0.28 1.06
CA ALA A 115 -6.25 -1.50 0.57
C ALA A 115 -6.91 -1.29 -0.80
N GLN A 116 -7.58 -0.17 -1.02
CA GLN A 116 -8.19 0.17 -2.30
C GLN A 116 -7.13 0.34 -3.41
N ASN A 117 -6.06 1.10 -3.15
CA ASN A 117 -4.98 1.31 -4.10
C ASN A 117 -4.21 0.02 -4.38
N THR A 118 -4.04 -0.84 -3.39
CA THR A 118 -3.49 -2.19 -3.57
C THR A 118 -4.35 -3.03 -4.51
N THR A 119 -5.68 -2.96 -4.37
CA THR A 119 -6.60 -3.64 -5.27
C THR A 119 -6.45 -3.15 -6.71
N GLN A 120 -6.32 -1.85 -6.92
CA GLN A 120 -6.07 -1.28 -8.25
C GLN A 120 -4.73 -1.73 -8.82
N LEU A 121 -3.69 -1.81 -7.99
CA LEU A 121 -2.37 -2.33 -8.38
C LEU A 121 -2.47 -3.78 -8.86
N ILE A 122 -3.17 -4.65 -8.14
CA ILE A 122 -3.39 -6.05 -8.51
C ILE A 122 -4.15 -6.16 -9.84
N ILE A 123 -5.22 -5.37 -10.01
CA ILE A 123 -6.00 -5.34 -11.25
C ILE A 123 -5.12 -4.88 -12.43
N THR A 124 -4.27 -3.89 -12.21
CA THR A 124 -3.33 -3.39 -13.21
C THR A 124 -2.39 -4.52 -13.68
N PHE A 125 -1.78 -5.25 -12.75
CA PHE A 125 -0.93 -6.39 -13.09
C PHE A 125 -1.67 -7.50 -13.82
N LYS A 126 -2.90 -7.81 -13.41
CA LYS A 126 -3.73 -8.81 -14.09
C LYS A 126 -4.00 -8.42 -15.55
N ASN A 127 -4.37 -7.18 -15.79
CA ASN A 127 -4.66 -6.68 -17.13
C ASN A 127 -3.41 -6.68 -18.02
N VAL A 128 -2.25 -6.31 -17.48
CA VAL A 128 -0.95 -6.40 -18.17
C VAL A 128 -0.64 -7.84 -18.54
N GLY A 129 -0.84 -8.78 -17.62
CA GLY A 129 -0.63 -10.21 -17.86
C GLY A 129 -1.53 -10.76 -18.96
N GLU A 130 -2.80 -10.34 -18.99
CA GLU A 130 -3.75 -10.72 -20.05
C GLU A 130 -3.35 -10.12 -21.41
N ASP A 131 -2.87 -8.87 -21.45
CA ASP A 131 -2.40 -8.24 -22.69
C ASP A 131 -1.16 -8.94 -23.24
N ILE A 132 -0.22 -9.33 -22.38
CA ILE A 132 0.96 -10.13 -22.78
C ILE A 132 0.53 -11.46 -23.40
N LYS A 133 -0.40 -12.17 -22.76
CA LYS A 133 -0.92 -13.46 -23.27
C LYS A 133 -1.61 -13.32 -24.62
N SER A 134 -2.25 -12.20 -24.89
CA SER A 134 -2.92 -11.91 -26.15
C SER A 134 -1.99 -11.35 -27.24
N GLY A 135 -0.68 -11.26 -26.97
CA GLY A 135 0.30 -10.69 -27.90
C GLY A 135 0.19 -9.18 -28.07
N GLY A 136 -0.23 -8.47 -27.02
CA GLY A 136 -0.33 -7.01 -27.01
C GLY A 136 -1.56 -6.44 -27.72
N LYS A 137 -2.59 -7.26 -27.96
CA LYS A 137 -3.81 -6.84 -28.70
C LYS A 137 -4.58 -5.70 -28.05
N HIS A 138 -4.43 -5.52 -26.73
CA HIS A 138 -5.11 -4.47 -25.99
C HIS A 138 -4.33 -3.15 -25.95
N GLY A 139 -3.10 -3.13 -26.42
CA GLY A 139 -2.26 -1.92 -26.52
C GLY A 139 -1.84 -1.32 -25.17
N PHE A 140 -1.79 -2.13 -24.10
CA PHE A 140 -1.39 -1.67 -22.76
C PHE A 140 0.12 -1.53 -22.61
N LEU A 141 0.89 -2.25 -23.41
CA LEU A 141 2.35 -2.26 -23.39
C LEU A 141 2.88 -1.50 -24.61
N ARG A 142 3.74 -0.52 -24.35
CA ARG A 142 4.30 0.33 -25.40
C ARG A 142 5.56 -0.26 -26.05
N ASN A 143 6.33 -1.05 -25.28
CA ASN A 143 7.57 -1.66 -25.78
C ASN A 143 7.99 -2.85 -24.92
N PHE A 144 8.94 -3.63 -25.44
CA PHE A 144 9.46 -4.83 -24.78
C PHE A 144 10.22 -4.53 -23.48
N GLY A 145 10.93 -3.41 -23.39
CA GLY A 145 11.64 -3.01 -22.17
C GLY A 145 10.70 -2.77 -20.99
N GLU A 146 9.52 -2.22 -21.25
CA GLU A 146 8.46 -2.05 -20.25
C GLU A 146 7.97 -3.40 -19.72
N ILE A 147 7.78 -4.39 -20.58
CA ILE A 147 7.41 -5.76 -20.20
C ILE A 147 8.45 -6.37 -19.26
N VAL A 148 9.74 -6.28 -19.61
CA VAL A 148 10.83 -6.84 -18.81
C VAL A 148 10.88 -6.18 -17.43
N GLY A 149 10.76 -4.85 -17.36
CA GLY A 149 10.76 -4.11 -16.10
C GLY A 149 9.61 -4.52 -15.19
N ILE A 150 8.40 -4.69 -15.74
CA ILE A 150 7.22 -5.16 -15.00
C ILE A 150 7.43 -6.57 -14.44
N PHE A 151 7.96 -7.50 -15.23
CA PHE A 151 8.23 -8.86 -14.76
C PHE A 151 9.30 -8.94 -13.69
N GLN A 152 10.34 -8.11 -13.78
CA GLN A 152 11.40 -8.06 -12.77
C GLN A 152 10.89 -7.53 -11.43
N ALA A 153 9.96 -6.58 -11.43
CA ALA A 153 9.38 -6.00 -10.22
C ALA A 153 8.28 -6.87 -9.59
N LEU A 154 7.67 -7.79 -10.34
CA LEU A 154 6.49 -8.54 -9.92
C LEU A 154 6.67 -9.35 -8.62
N PRO A 155 7.74 -10.13 -8.40
CA PRO A 155 7.92 -10.90 -7.17
C PRO A 155 8.00 -10.00 -5.92
N GLU A 156 8.69 -8.86 -6.02
CA GLU A 156 8.85 -7.92 -4.92
C GLU A 156 7.54 -7.20 -4.58
N ILE A 157 6.78 -6.82 -5.61
CA ILE A 157 5.47 -6.18 -5.44
C ILE A 157 4.48 -7.17 -4.84
N ASN A 158 4.47 -8.43 -5.23
CA ASN A 158 3.62 -9.46 -4.65
C ASN A 158 3.91 -9.68 -3.16
N SER A 159 5.18 -9.76 -2.78
CA SER A 159 5.59 -9.87 -1.37
C SER A 159 5.13 -8.65 -0.55
N PHE A 160 5.35 -7.47 -1.08
CA PHE A 160 4.93 -6.20 -0.49
C PHE A 160 3.41 -6.13 -0.29
N VAL A 161 2.62 -6.46 -1.31
CA VAL A 161 1.15 -6.49 -1.24
C VAL A 161 0.66 -7.48 -0.19
N LYS A 162 1.28 -8.66 -0.12
CA LYS A 162 0.94 -9.68 0.89
C LYS A 162 1.18 -9.18 2.30
N ASN A 163 2.33 -8.55 2.56
CA ASN A 163 2.67 -8.01 3.87
C ASN A 163 1.72 -6.86 4.28
N MET A 164 1.44 -5.93 3.36
CA MET A 164 0.47 -4.86 3.59
C MET A 164 -0.92 -5.40 3.94
N ASN A 165 -1.42 -6.35 3.16
CA ASN A 165 -2.75 -6.92 3.37
C ASN A 165 -2.86 -7.66 4.71
N SER A 166 -1.80 -8.36 5.14
CA SER A 166 -1.74 -9.02 6.45
C SER A 166 -1.90 -8.00 7.58
N THR A 167 -1.12 -6.93 7.56
CA THR A 167 -1.18 -5.85 8.56
C THR A 167 -2.54 -5.14 8.55
N ILE A 168 -3.06 -4.80 7.38
CA ILE A 168 -4.37 -4.13 7.23
C ILE A 168 -5.49 -4.98 7.83
N LYS A 169 -5.48 -6.29 7.61
CA LYS A 169 -6.47 -7.21 8.22
C LYS A 169 -6.44 -7.18 9.75
N LEU A 170 -5.25 -7.15 10.34
CA LEU A 170 -5.10 -7.05 11.80
C LEU A 170 -5.59 -5.70 12.33
N VAL A 171 -5.29 -4.61 11.63
CA VAL A 171 -5.77 -3.25 12.00
C VAL A 171 -7.30 -3.21 12.03
N PHE A 172 -7.98 -3.71 11.00
CA PHE A 172 -9.44 -3.75 10.97
C PHE A 172 -10.03 -4.78 11.95
N GLY A 173 -9.36 -5.90 12.19
CA GLY A 173 -9.74 -6.88 13.21
C GLY A 173 -9.78 -6.25 14.60
N GLY A 174 -8.72 -5.55 15.00
CA GLY A 174 -8.65 -4.83 16.26
C GLY A 174 -9.70 -3.73 16.40
N ALA A 175 -10.06 -3.03 15.33
CA ALA A 175 -11.12 -2.03 15.34
C ALA A 175 -12.51 -2.64 15.61
N LYS A 176 -12.78 -3.84 15.09
CA LYS A 176 -14.04 -4.56 15.35
C LYS A 176 -14.16 -5.03 16.80
N GLU A 177 -13.08 -5.51 17.39
CA GLU A 177 -13.05 -5.93 18.80
C GLU A 177 -13.25 -4.74 19.75
N LYS A 178 -12.60 -3.60 19.48
CA LYS A 178 -12.76 -2.38 20.26
C LYS A 178 -14.18 -1.80 20.22
N LYS A 179 -14.92 -1.99 19.12
CA LYS A 179 -16.34 -1.62 19.02
C LYS A 179 -17.26 -2.54 19.83
N ARG A 180 -16.85 -3.80 20.04
CA ARG A 180 -17.63 -4.75 20.85
C ARG A 180 -17.53 -4.49 22.36
N TYR A 181 -16.43 -3.88 22.81
CA TYR A 181 -16.18 -3.64 24.24
C TYR A 181 -15.76 -2.17 24.47
N PRO A 182 -16.68 -1.21 24.30
CA PRO A 182 -16.34 0.21 24.47
C PRO A 182 -16.04 0.63 25.93
N TYR A 183 -16.18 -0.27 26.90
CA TYR A 183 -16.10 0.04 28.33
C TYR A 183 -15.36 -1.03 29.16
N CYS A 184 -14.30 -1.62 28.63
CA CYS A 184 -13.37 -2.41 29.45
C CYS A 184 -12.05 -1.68 29.60
#